data_49d6ae7db519c7ed98d893f6a5477fb0
#
_entry.id   49d6ae7db519c7ed98d893f6a5477fb0
#
_cell.length_a   1.000
_cell.length_b   1.000
_cell.length_c   1.000
_cell.angle_alpha   90.00
_cell.angle_beta   90.00
_cell.angle_gamma   90.00
#
_symmetry.space_group_name_H-M   'P 1'
#
loop_
_entity.id
_entity.type
_entity.pdbx_description
1 polymer ?
#
loop_
_entity_poly.entity_id
_entity_poly.type
_entity_poly.pdbx_seq_one_letter_code
_entity_poly.pdbx_strand_id
1 'polypeptide(L)'
;MGTDNTSASRAHQWRFYRVGGFDQVVLDRGGDFEHLDQLDQKLWVALACPTRDIHFDTKTLDLIDTDKDGRIRPPEILAAVKWLRGVLKDLDVLAKPGTELPLAAINPAVPEGAALLASAKRILADLGKPEAAGIGLGDVLDTARIFANTTFNGDGIVPAAAATDPAVQAAIGNIIACVGGETDRCGAPGVSQAKVDRSEEHTSELQSPNTTS
;
A
#
# COMPACT_ATOMS: atom_id res chain seq x y z
N MET A 1 -14.73 -39.60 -34.25
CA MET A 1 -14.00 -38.46 -34.83
C MET A 1 -14.10 -37.32 -33.82
N GLY A 2 -13.11 -37.26 -32.93
CA GLY A 2 -12.99 -36.20 -31.96
C GLY A 2 -12.14 -35.07 -32.60
N THR A 3 -12.74 -33.91 -32.74
CA THR A 3 -11.99 -32.71 -33.14
C THR A 3 -11.42 -32.10 -31.87
N ASP A 4 -10.14 -32.41 -31.62
CA ASP A 4 -9.32 -31.67 -30.66
C ASP A 4 -9.17 -30.24 -31.15
N ASN A 5 -10.01 -29.35 -30.64
CA ASN A 5 -9.86 -27.92 -30.83
C ASN A 5 -8.89 -27.37 -29.76
N THR A 6 -7.62 -27.74 -29.91
CA THR A 6 -6.54 -27.09 -29.14
C THR A 6 -6.40 -25.68 -29.70
N SER A 7 -7.07 -24.73 -29.07
CA SER A 7 -6.84 -23.31 -29.28
C SER A 7 -5.38 -23.02 -28.91
N ALA A 8 -4.50 -23.11 -29.91
CA ALA A 8 -3.13 -22.66 -29.75
C ALA A 8 -3.19 -21.16 -29.40
N SER A 9 -2.87 -20.83 -28.14
CA SER A 9 -2.70 -19.45 -27.67
C SER A 9 -1.71 -18.79 -28.63
N ARG A 10 -2.19 -17.87 -29.47
CA ARG A 10 -1.31 -17.10 -30.35
C ARG A 10 -0.31 -16.38 -29.46
N ALA A 11 0.98 -16.60 -29.73
CA ALA A 11 2.05 -15.88 -29.06
C ALA A 11 1.80 -14.37 -29.17
N HIS A 12 2.03 -13.63 -28.08
CA HIS A 12 1.86 -12.17 -28.06
C HIS A 12 2.77 -11.53 -29.11
N GLN A 13 2.24 -10.56 -29.88
CA GLN A 13 2.99 -9.85 -30.91
C GLN A 13 3.56 -8.57 -30.32
N TRP A 14 4.85 -8.59 -30.02
CA TRP A 14 5.60 -7.44 -29.56
C TRP A 14 5.80 -6.40 -30.66
N ARG A 15 5.68 -5.13 -30.31
CA ARG A 15 6.01 -4.00 -31.17
C ARG A 15 7.26 -3.32 -30.66
N PHE A 16 8.09 -2.84 -31.58
CA PHE A 16 9.35 -2.20 -31.26
C PHE A 16 9.47 -0.86 -31.95
N TYR A 17 10.22 0.03 -31.36
CA TYR A 17 10.68 1.26 -31.96
C TYR A 17 12.19 1.40 -31.71
N ARG A 18 12.89 2.16 -32.56
CA ARG A 18 14.34 2.29 -32.48
C ARG A 18 14.73 3.67 -31.97
N VAL A 19 15.49 3.69 -30.87
CA VAL A 19 16.02 4.90 -30.25
C VAL A 19 17.48 4.69 -29.86
N GLY A 20 18.37 5.64 -30.23
CA GLY A 20 19.78 5.58 -29.85
C GLY A 20 20.53 4.33 -30.38
N GLY A 21 20.02 3.69 -31.42
CA GLY A 21 20.62 2.47 -31.98
C GLY A 21 20.12 1.17 -31.35
N PHE A 22 19.25 1.23 -30.35
CA PHE A 22 18.68 0.06 -29.66
C PHE A 22 17.20 -0.10 -29.98
N ASP A 23 16.74 -1.34 -30.07
CA ASP A 23 15.32 -1.66 -30.20
C ASP A 23 14.67 -1.64 -28.81
N GLN A 24 13.63 -0.83 -28.68
CA GLN A 24 12.84 -0.66 -27.46
C GLN A 24 11.48 -1.29 -27.65
N VAL A 25 11.00 -2.08 -26.70
CA VAL A 25 9.63 -2.60 -26.72
C VAL A 25 8.62 -1.48 -26.46
N VAL A 26 7.50 -1.51 -27.17
CA VAL A 26 6.34 -0.63 -26.93
C VAL A 26 5.42 -1.31 -25.94
N LEU A 27 5.17 -0.66 -24.80
CA LEU A 27 4.24 -1.08 -23.74
C LEU A 27 3.11 -0.05 -23.64
N ASP A 28 2.11 -0.13 -24.54
CA ASP A 28 1.02 0.84 -24.63
C ASP A 28 -0.38 0.20 -24.62
N ARG A 29 -0.47 -1.10 -24.34
CA ARG A 29 -1.72 -1.86 -24.23
C ARG A 29 -1.65 -2.79 -23.04
N GLY A 30 -2.80 -3.07 -22.43
CA GLY A 30 -2.93 -4.03 -21.34
C GLY A 30 -2.35 -5.39 -21.68
N GLY A 31 -2.57 -5.87 -22.91
CA GLY A 31 -2.00 -7.13 -23.40
C GLY A 31 -0.47 -7.18 -23.40
N ASP A 32 0.22 -6.04 -23.55
CA ASP A 32 1.68 -5.98 -23.46
C ASP A 32 2.15 -6.27 -22.03
N PHE A 33 1.44 -5.74 -21.02
CA PHE A 33 1.72 -6.05 -19.63
C PHE A 33 1.33 -7.48 -19.26
N GLU A 34 0.19 -7.98 -19.76
CA GLU A 34 -0.28 -9.35 -19.48
C GLU A 34 0.71 -10.44 -19.92
N HIS A 35 1.48 -10.16 -20.97
CA HIS A 35 2.44 -11.12 -21.55
C HIS A 35 3.90 -10.75 -21.26
N LEU A 36 4.13 -9.83 -20.32
CA LEU A 36 5.49 -9.32 -20.02
C LEU A 36 6.46 -10.45 -19.61
N ASP A 37 5.94 -11.55 -19.05
CA ASP A 37 6.69 -12.77 -18.75
C ASP A 37 7.25 -13.50 -19.98
N GLN A 38 6.68 -13.25 -21.17
CA GLN A 38 7.13 -13.81 -22.44
C GLN A 38 8.17 -12.94 -23.16
N LEU A 39 8.44 -11.72 -22.66
CA LEU A 39 9.44 -10.83 -23.22
C LEU A 39 10.84 -11.32 -22.89
N ASP A 40 11.68 -11.57 -23.93
CA ASP A 40 13.08 -11.96 -23.73
C ASP A 40 13.80 -10.91 -22.85
N GLN A 41 14.46 -11.37 -21.79
CA GLN A 41 15.18 -10.50 -20.86
C GLN A 41 16.24 -9.63 -21.53
N LYS A 42 16.77 -10.04 -22.67
CA LYS A 42 17.69 -9.23 -23.48
C LYS A 42 17.08 -7.95 -24.02
N LEU A 43 15.75 -7.90 -24.08
CA LEU A 43 14.98 -6.73 -24.53
C LEU A 43 14.57 -5.79 -23.39
N TRP A 44 14.87 -6.15 -22.16
CA TRP A 44 14.66 -5.27 -21.01
C TRP A 44 15.79 -4.23 -20.96
N VAL A 45 15.41 -2.96 -20.88
CA VAL A 45 16.35 -1.82 -20.86
C VAL A 45 17.31 -1.90 -19.69
N ALA A 46 16.83 -2.39 -18.55
CA ALA A 46 17.61 -2.62 -17.34
C ALA A 46 17.13 -3.89 -16.64
N LEU A 47 18.07 -4.69 -16.14
CA LEU A 47 17.76 -5.89 -15.35
C LEU A 47 17.81 -5.63 -13.84
N ALA A 48 18.14 -4.43 -13.42
CA ALA A 48 18.11 -3.96 -12.05
C ALA A 48 17.90 -2.45 -12.00
N CYS A 49 16.88 -1.98 -11.32
CA CYS A 49 16.58 -0.57 -11.11
C CYS A 49 16.77 -0.24 -9.62
N PRO A 50 17.56 0.77 -9.24
CA PRO A 50 17.69 1.15 -7.84
C PRO A 50 16.38 1.73 -7.32
N THR A 51 16.07 1.49 -6.03
CA THR A 51 14.87 2.04 -5.38
C THR A 51 15.05 3.45 -4.87
N ARG A 52 16.26 4.02 -5.00
CA ARG A 52 16.60 5.38 -4.54
C ARG A 52 17.29 6.14 -5.67
N ASP A 53 17.34 7.46 -5.50
CA ASP A 53 18.01 8.40 -6.41
C ASP A 53 17.43 8.42 -7.84
N ILE A 54 16.16 8.04 -7.97
CA ILE A 54 15.38 8.16 -9.21
C ILE A 54 14.10 8.98 -8.98
N HIS A 55 13.62 9.64 -10.02
CA HIS A 55 12.38 10.42 -10.00
C HIS A 55 11.14 9.50 -10.06
N PHE A 56 10.89 8.78 -8.96
CA PHE A 56 9.72 7.93 -8.80
C PHE A 56 9.30 7.90 -7.33
N ASP A 57 8.04 7.55 -7.04
CA ASP A 57 7.55 7.43 -5.67
C ASP A 57 8.27 6.30 -4.93
N THR A 58 9.00 6.65 -3.88
CA THR A 58 9.82 5.70 -3.11
C THR A 58 8.99 4.64 -2.39
N LYS A 59 7.76 4.96 -1.95
CA LYS A 59 6.89 3.98 -1.30
C LYS A 59 6.41 2.92 -2.29
N THR A 60 6.11 3.31 -3.53
CA THR A 60 5.77 2.36 -4.59
C THR A 60 6.95 1.44 -4.89
N LEU A 61 8.18 2.00 -4.98
CA LEU A 61 9.38 1.20 -5.20
C LEU A 61 9.63 0.21 -4.05
N ASP A 62 9.44 0.65 -2.80
CA ASP A 62 9.58 -0.21 -1.61
C ASP A 62 8.53 -1.34 -1.54
N LEU A 63 7.36 -1.15 -2.15
CA LEU A 63 6.33 -2.18 -2.27
C LEU A 63 6.67 -3.22 -3.36
N ILE A 64 7.35 -2.80 -4.42
CA ILE A 64 7.76 -3.68 -5.52
C ILE A 64 9.04 -4.45 -5.13
N ASP A 65 9.96 -3.83 -4.41
CA ASP A 65 11.18 -4.44 -3.87
C ASP A 65 10.82 -5.41 -2.73
N THR A 66 10.51 -6.64 -3.08
CA THR A 66 9.97 -7.64 -2.15
C THR A 66 11.02 -8.29 -1.28
N ASP A 67 12.28 -8.40 -1.76
CA ASP A 67 13.41 -8.95 -1.02
C ASP A 67 14.20 -7.88 -0.24
N LYS A 68 13.83 -6.60 -0.42
CA LYS A 68 14.38 -5.42 0.26
C LYS A 68 15.88 -5.24 0.08
N ASP A 69 16.40 -5.60 -1.08
CA ASP A 69 17.81 -5.44 -1.40
C ASP A 69 18.16 -4.07 -2.02
N GLY A 70 17.16 -3.19 -2.15
CA GLY A 70 17.30 -1.84 -2.69
C GLY A 70 17.31 -1.80 -4.21
N ARG A 71 16.89 -2.86 -4.88
CA ARG A 71 16.86 -2.98 -6.34
C ARG A 71 15.62 -3.73 -6.81
N ILE A 72 14.98 -3.24 -7.85
CA ILE A 72 13.86 -3.92 -8.51
C ILE A 72 14.39 -4.67 -9.73
N ARG A 73 14.09 -5.95 -9.81
CA ARG A 73 14.47 -6.87 -10.91
C ARG A 73 13.26 -7.42 -11.64
N PRO A 74 13.44 -8.05 -12.83
CA PRO A 74 12.33 -8.61 -13.59
C PRO A 74 11.36 -9.50 -12.81
N PRO A 75 11.79 -10.41 -11.90
CA PRO A 75 10.85 -11.23 -11.13
C PRO A 75 9.88 -10.42 -10.28
N GLU A 76 10.31 -9.29 -9.71
CA GLU A 76 9.50 -8.42 -8.86
C GLU A 76 8.49 -7.62 -9.68
N ILE A 77 8.91 -7.12 -10.85
CA ILE A 77 7.99 -6.50 -11.82
C ILE A 77 6.92 -7.49 -12.27
N LEU A 78 7.32 -8.73 -12.60
CA LEU A 78 6.38 -9.77 -13.01
C LEU A 78 5.42 -10.15 -11.87
N ALA A 79 5.89 -10.18 -10.62
CA ALA A 79 5.03 -10.41 -9.46
C ALA A 79 4.01 -9.28 -9.28
N ALA A 80 4.44 -8.01 -9.41
CA ALA A 80 3.57 -6.86 -9.35
C ALA A 80 2.51 -6.87 -10.46
N VAL A 81 2.91 -7.16 -11.70
CA VAL A 81 1.98 -7.29 -12.84
C VAL A 81 1.00 -8.42 -12.63
N LYS A 82 1.45 -9.57 -12.13
CA LYS A 82 0.58 -10.71 -11.79
C LYS A 82 -0.48 -10.34 -10.75
N TRP A 83 -0.08 -9.59 -9.73
CA TRP A 83 -1.02 -9.09 -8.72
C TRP A 83 -2.04 -8.12 -9.33
N LEU A 84 -1.58 -7.12 -10.11
CA LEU A 84 -2.46 -6.16 -10.79
C LEU A 84 -3.48 -6.86 -11.69
N ARG A 85 -3.06 -7.89 -12.43
CA ARG A 85 -3.94 -8.73 -13.25
C ARG A 85 -5.00 -9.47 -12.44
N GLY A 86 -4.72 -9.77 -11.17
CA GLY A 86 -5.69 -10.37 -10.24
C GLY A 86 -6.75 -9.39 -9.75
N VAL A 87 -6.41 -8.11 -9.57
CA VAL A 87 -7.29 -7.12 -8.91
C VAL A 87 -7.90 -6.10 -9.87
N LEU A 88 -7.41 -5.98 -11.11
CA LEU A 88 -7.96 -5.11 -12.14
C LEU A 88 -8.81 -5.90 -13.15
N LYS A 89 -9.74 -5.23 -13.82
CA LYS A 89 -10.57 -5.83 -14.89
C LYS A 89 -9.78 -6.07 -16.16
N ASP A 90 -8.88 -5.13 -16.48
CA ASP A 90 -7.92 -5.19 -17.57
C ASP A 90 -6.71 -4.32 -17.21
N LEU A 91 -5.60 -4.53 -17.90
CA LEU A 91 -4.37 -3.77 -17.67
C LEU A 91 -4.22 -2.57 -18.62
N ASP A 92 -5.19 -2.27 -19.48
CA ASP A 92 -5.16 -1.08 -20.35
C ASP A 92 -5.08 0.22 -19.56
N VAL A 93 -5.56 0.20 -18.32
CA VAL A 93 -5.46 1.35 -17.41
C VAL A 93 -3.99 1.73 -17.12
N LEU A 94 -3.05 0.79 -17.15
CA LEU A 94 -1.62 1.04 -16.94
C LEU A 94 -0.96 1.73 -18.15
N ALA A 95 -1.51 1.53 -19.33
CA ALA A 95 -1.01 2.13 -20.56
C ALA A 95 -1.48 3.57 -20.76
N LYS A 96 -2.50 4.00 -20.01
CA LYS A 96 -3.08 5.33 -20.14
C LYS A 96 -2.36 6.33 -19.23
N PRO A 97 -1.97 7.51 -19.74
CA PRO A 97 -1.42 8.54 -18.89
C PRO A 97 -2.50 9.03 -17.90
N GLY A 98 -2.12 9.13 -16.63
CA GLY A 98 -3.05 9.59 -15.59
C GLY A 98 -2.36 9.61 -14.23
N THR A 99 -2.95 10.37 -13.30
CA THR A 99 -2.50 10.50 -11.91
C THR A 99 -3.43 9.76 -10.95
N GLU A 100 -4.53 9.22 -11.46
CA GLU A 100 -5.57 8.55 -10.67
C GLU A 100 -5.91 7.19 -11.29
N LEU A 101 -6.16 6.20 -10.43
CA LEU A 101 -6.74 4.93 -10.81
C LEU A 101 -8.27 5.07 -10.79
N PRO A 102 -8.97 4.89 -11.93
CA PRO A 102 -10.43 4.86 -11.93
C PRO A 102 -10.94 3.70 -11.06
N LEU A 103 -11.85 3.97 -10.13
CA LEU A 103 -12.46 2.92 -9.29
C LEU A 103 -13.17 1.84 -10.13
N ALA A 104 -13.69 2.23 -11.30
CA ALA A 104 -14.31 1.31 -12.25
C ALA A 104 -13.36 0.28 -12.85
N ALA A 105 -12.04 0.53 -12.83
CA ALA A 105 -11.03 -0.41 -13.32
C ALA A 105 -10.76 -1.55 -12.34
N ILE A 106 -11.07 -1.38 -11.06
CA ILE A 106 -10.89 -2.42 -10.04
C ILE A 106 -11.95 -3.51 -10.26
N ASN A 107 -11.56 -4.77 -10.13
CA ASN A 107 -12.43 -5.94 -10.34
C ASN A 107 -13.11 -6.37 -9.03
N PRO A 108 -14.39 -6.03 -8.80
CA PRO A 108 -15.09 -6.42 -7.57
C PRO A 108 -15.54 -7.90 -7.56
N ALA A 109 -15.39 -8.62 -8.67
CA ALA A 109 -15.80 -10.03 -8.75
C ALA A 109 -14.83 -10.98 -8.02
N VAL A 110 -13.61 -10.50 -7.71
CA VAL A 110 -12.63 -11.25 -6.93
C VAL A 110 -12.53 -10.67 -5.51
N PRO A 111 -12.36 -11.50 -4.47
CA PRO A 111 -12.37 -11.04 -3.06
C PRO A 111 -11.35 -9.92 -2.79
N GLU A 112 -10.14 -10.04 -3.30
CA GLU A 112 -9.07 -9.05 -3.11
C GLU A 112 -9.39 -7.72 -3.82
N GLY A 113 -9.93 -7.77 -5.03
CA GLY A 113 -10.38 -6.58 -5.76
C GLY A 113 -11.58 -5.90 -5.09
N ALA A 114 -12.52 -6.69 -4.54
CA ALA A 114 -13.64 -6.15 -3.76
C ALA A 114 -13.16 -5.43 -2.50
N ALA A 115 -12.20 -6.01 -1.76
CA ALA A 115 -11.59 -5.41 -0.58
C ALA A 115 -10.83 -4.12 -0.94
N LEU A 116 -10.06 -4.14 -2.04
CA LEU A 116 -9.34 -2.96 -2.55
C LEU A 116 -10.30 -1.83 -2.90
N LEU A 117 -11.40 -2.13 -3.62
CA LEU A 117 -12.41 -1.15 -3.99
C LEU A 117 -13.12 -0.55 -2.75
N ALA A 118 -13.45 -1.40 -1.76
CA ALA A 118 -14.05 -0.95 -0.51
C ALA A 118 -13.10 -0.02 0.25
N SER A 119 -11.81 -0.37 0.34
CA SER A 119 -10.78 0.45 0.99
C SER A 119 -10.60 1.80 0.28
N ALA A 120 -10.53 1.80 -1.06
CA ALA A 120 -10.41 3.04 -1.84
C ALA A 120 -11.61 3.97 -1.62
N LYS A 121 -12.83 3.43 -1.65
CA LYS A 121 -14.04 4.21 -1.37
C LYS A 121 -14.07 4.77 0.05
N ARG A 122 -13.62 3.98 1.04
CA ARG A 122 -13.53 4.43 2.41
C ARG A 122 -12.55 5.58 2.57
N ILE A 123 -11.35 5.47 1.99
CA ILE A 123 -10.34 6.54 1.99
C ILE A 123 -10.92 7.82 1.38
N LEU A 124 -11.56 7.72 0.22
CA LEU A 124 -12.16 8.88 -0.44
C LEU A 124 -13.27 9.51 0.39
N ALA A 125 -14.11 8.70 1.06
CA ALA A 125 -15.15 9.20 1.96
C ALA A 125 -14.54 9.94 3.17
N ASP A 126 -13.51 9.37 3.80
CA ASP A 126 -12.81 9.98 4.94
C ASP A 126 -12.09 11.28 4.55
N LEU A 127 -11.65 11.41 3.29
CA LEU A 127 -11.11 12.65 2.71
C LEU A 127 -12.19 13.67 2.28
N GLY A 128 -13.48 13.36 2.43
CA GLY A 128 -14.59 14.20 2.01
C GLY A 128 -14.85 14.18 0.49
N LYS A 129 -14.42 13.14 -0.22
CA LYS A 129 -14.58 12.93 -1.66
C LYS A 129 -15.40 11.67 -1.99
N PRO A 130 -16.59 11.41 -1.39
CA PRO A 130 -17.32 10.16 -1.55
C PRO A 130 -17.75 9.86 -3.00
N GLU A 131 -17.93 10.89 -3.82
CA GLU A 131 -18.38 10.78 -5.21
C GLU A 131 -17.22 10.74 -6.23
N ALA A 132 -15.95 10.69 -5.77
CA ALA A 132 -14.82 10.63 -6.68
C ALA A 132 -14.83 9.33 -7.50
N ALA A 133 -14.62 9.46 -8.81
CA ALA A 133 -14.58 8.31 -9.72
C ALA A 133 -13.22 7.59 -9.75
N GLY A 134 -12.18 8.19 -9.19
CA GLY A 134 -10.83 7.67 -9.14
C GLY A 134 -10.13 8.01 -7.83
N ILE A 135 -9.04 7.31 -7.55
CA ILE A 135 -8.16 7.53 -6.39
C ILE A 135 -6.74 7.77 -6.88
N GLY A 136 -6.11 8.82 -6.39
CA GLY A 136 -4.74 9.20 -6.72
C GLY A 136 -3.75 8.87 -5.62
N LEU A 137 -2.45 8.91 -5.96
CA LEU A 137 -1.36 8.71 -5.00
C LEU A 137 -1.45 9.71 -3.84
N GLY A 138 -1.79 10.98 -4.13
CA GLY A 138 -1.96 12.01 -3.10
C GLY A 138 -3.06 11.69 -2.08
N ASP A 139 -4.11 10.97 -2.49
CA ASP A 139 -5.20 10.58 -1.60
C ASP A 139 -4.75 9.51 -0.58
N VAL A 140 -3.82 8.63 -0.94
CA VAL A 140 -3.35 7.55 -0.05
C VAL A 140 -2.13 7.93 0.80
N LEU A 141 -1.45 9.03 0.48
CA LEU A 141 -0.26 9.47 1.21
C LEU A 141 -0.59 10.25 2.49
N ASP A 142 -1.73 10.94 2.55
CA ASP A 142 -2.15 11.73 3.71
C ASP A 142 -2.86 10.84 4.75
N THR A 143 -2.08 10.00 5.42
CA THR A 143 -2.61 9.05 6.42
C THR A 143 -3.26 9.76 7.61
N ALA A 144 -2.74 10.90 8.03
CA ALA A 144 -3.33 11.68 9.15
C ALA A 144 -4.75 12.13 8.80
N ARG A 145 -4.97 12.61 7.58
CA ARG A 145 -6.29 13.06 7.13
C ARG A 145 -7.25 11.90 6.87
N ILE A 146 -6.75 10.78 6.32
CA ILE A 146 -7.56 9.57 6.10
C ILE A 146 -8.10 9.05 7.43
N PHE A 147 -7.28 9.07 8.49
CA PHE A 147 -7.62 8.52 9.80
C PHE A 147 -8.10 9.57 10.81
N ALA A 148 -8.17 10.86 10.44
CA ALA A 148 -8.55 11.96 11.33
C ALA A 148 -9.87 11.72 12.09
N ASN A 149 -10.83 11.05 11.45
CA ASN A 149 -12.14 10.73 12.02
C ASN A 149 -12.28 9.25 12.42
N THR A 150 -11.18 8.50 12.44
CA THR A 150 -11.20 7.06 12.75
C THR A 150 -10.62 6.83 14.14
N THR A 151 -11.49 6.50 15.08
CA THR A 151 -11.15 6.31 16.51
C THR A 151 -10.24 5.08 16.73
N PHE A 152 -10.46 4.02 15.94
CA PHE A 152 -9.65 2.80 15.97
C PHE A 152 -9.15 2.49 14.55
N ASN A 153 -7.90 2.81 14.28
CA ASN A 153 -7.29 2.73 12.93
C ASN A 153 -6.31 1.56 12.78
N GLY A 154 -6.17 0.71 13.82
CA GLY A 154 -5.40 -0.53 13.79
C GLY A 154 -3.88 -0.37 13.92
N ASP A 155 -3.37 0.77 14.35
CA ASP A 155 -1.94 0.97 14.59
C ASP A 155 -1.48 0.54 16.01
N GLY A 156 -2.44 0.20 16.88
CA GLY A 156 -2.19 -0.22 18.24
C GLY A 156 -1.98 0.94 19.22
N ILE A 157 -2.19 2.19 18.79
CA ILE A 157 -2.12 3.39 19.62
C ILE A 157 -3.54 3.88 19.89
N VAL A 158 -3.89 4.12 21.14
CA VAL A 158 -5.22 4.53 21.57
C VAL A 158 -5.17 5.95 22.12
N PRO A 159 -5.70 6.96 21.41
CA PRO A 159 -5.83 8.32 21.91
C PRO A 159 -6.88 8.41 23.03
N ALA A 160 -6.75 9.35 23.96
CA ALA A 160 -7.72 9.56 25.02
C ALA A 160 -9.15 9.79 24.49
N ALA A 161 -9.30 10.50 23.37
CA ALA A 161 -10.58 10.75 22.72
C ALA A 161 -11.26 9.48 22.16
N ALA A 162 -10.55 8.37 22.03
CA ALA A 162 -11.10 7.09 21.60
C ALA A 162 -11.97 6.41 22.68
N ALA A 163 -11.70 6.70 23.95
CA ALA A 163 -12.47 6.13 25.06
C ALA A 163 -13.79 6.90 25.26
N THR A 164 -14.87 6.16 25.49
CA THR A 164 -16.16 6.74 25.84
C THR A 164 -16.32 7.03 27.35
N ASP A 165 -15.56 6.31 28.19
CA ASP A 165 -15.54 6.47 29.64
C ASP A 165 -14.54 7.57 30.04
N PRO A 166 -15.00 8.63 30.78
CA PRO A 166 -14.14 9.69 31.26
C PRO A 166 -12.99 9.21 32.15
N ALA A 167 -13.20 8.13 32.90
CA ALA A 167 -12.16 7.57 33.78
C ALA A 167 -11.03 6.95 32.92
N VAL A 168 -11.38 6.27 31.82
CA VAL A 168 -10.41 5.71 30.88
C VAL A 168 -9.67 6.84 30.13
N GLN A 169 -10.38 7.91 29.74
CA GLN A 169 -9.73 9.08 29.11
C GLN A 169 -8.69 9.72 30.07
N ALA A 170 -9.04 9.87 31.32
CA ALA A 170 -8.14 10.41 32.35
C ALA A 170 -6.94 9.47 32.57
N ALA A 171 -7.16 8.15 32.62
CA ALA A 171 -6.09 7.17 32.76
C ALA A 171 -5.11 7.24 31.59
N ILE A 172 -5.59 7.28 30.34
CA ILE A 172 -4.74 7.46 29.14
C ILE A 172 -3.95 8.77 29.23
N GLY A 173 -4.60 9.88 29.63
CA GLY A 173 -3.93 11.17 29.81
C GLY A 173 -2.82 11.11 30.86
N ASN A 174 -3.05 10.43 31.97
CA ASN A 174 -2.06 10.25 33.03
C ASN A 174 -0.86 9.40 32.56
N ILE A 175 -1.11 8.32 31.82
CA ILE A 175 -0.04 7.49 31.23
C ILE A 175 0.82 8.32 30.27
N ILE A 176 0.18 9.11 29.39
CA ILE A 176 0.91 10.01 28.48
C ILE A 176 1.77 11.02 29.26
N ALA A 177 1.25 11.57 30.35
CA ALA A 177 2.00 12.53 31.20
C ALA A 177 3.19 11.86 31.91
N CYS A 178 3.08 10.59 32.33
CA CYS A 178 4.12 9.88 33.07
C CYS A 178 5.22 9.30 32.18
N VAL A 179 4.84 8.60 31.12
CA VAL A 179 5.80 7.82 30.28
C VAL A 179 5.91 8.32 28.84
N GLY A 180 5.23 9.43 28.52
CA GLY A 180 5.16 10.01 27.18
C GLY A 180 4.16 9.27 26.27
N GLY A 181 3.56 10.00 25.34
CA GLY A 181 2.66 9.45 24.32
C GLY A 181 3.38 9.00 23.06
N GLU A 182 2.66 8.28 22.22
CA GLU A 182 2.99 7.99 20.83
C GLU A 182 1.95 8.64 19.93
N THR A 183 2.33 8.98 18.70
CA THR A 183 1.40 9.64 17.78
C THR A 183 0.58 8.59 17.03
N ASP A 184 -0.73 8.59 17.26
CA ASP A 184 -1.71 7.80 16.49
C ASP A 184 -1.76 8.26 15.02
N ARG A 185 -2.22 7.40 14.11
CA ARG A 185 -2.39 7.75 12.68
C ARG A 185 -3.35 8.92 12.44
N CYS A 186 -4.26 9.19 13.36
CA CYS A 186 -5.10 10.39 13.31
C CYS A 186 -4.36 11.69 13.70
N GLY A 187 -3.10 11.59 14.13
CA GLY A 187 -2.27 12.71 14.55
C GLY A 187 -2.41 13.08 16.04
N ALA A 188 -3.28 12.42 16.78
CA ALA A 188 -3.45 12.66 18.23
C ALA A 188 -2.43 11.87 19.06
N PRO A 189 -2.01 12.38 20.25
CA PRO A 189 -1.22 11.59 21.18
C PRO A 189 -2.07 10.48 21.81
N GLY A 190 -1.49 9.29 21.88
CA GLY A 190 -2.14 8.11 22.45
C GLY A 190 -1.16 7.21 23.19
N VAL A 191 -1.65 6.06 23.66
CA VAL A 191 -0.88 5.05 24.36
C VAL A 191 -0.89 3.74 23.58
N SER A 192 0.28 3.10 23.43
CA SER A 192 0.42 1.71 22.99
C SER A 192 0.42 0.77 24.21
N GLN A 193 0.27 -0.54 23.98
CA GLN A 193 0.38 -1.53 25.05
C GLN A 193 1.72 -1.40 25.80
N ALA A 194 2.82 -1.20 25.08
CA ALA A 194 4.14 -1.03 25.68
C ALA A 194 4.21 0.18 26.64
N LYS A 195 3.46 1.26 26.35
CA LYS A 195 3.38 2.43 27.25
C LYS A 195 2.54 2.16 28.48
N VAL A 196 1.49 1.36 28.35
CA VAL A 196 0.67 0.91 29.50
C VAL A 196 1.53 0.06 30.42
N ASP A 197 2.18 -0.98 29.91
CA ASP A 197 3.04 -1.88 30.68
C ASP A 197 4.13 -1.10 31.42
N ARG A 198 4.81 -0.17 30.74
CA ARG A 198 5.83 0.68 31.35
C ARG A 198 5.26 1.58 32.47
N SER A 199 4.03 2.06 32.36
CA SER A 199 3.41 2.88 33.41
C SER A 199 3.08 2.06 34.66
N GLU A 200 2.71 0.79 34.50
CA GLU A 200 2.45 -0.14 35.59
C GLU A 200 3.74 -0.51 36.34
N GLU A 201 4.86 -0.76 35.62
CA GLU A 201 6.16 -0.98 36.20
C GLU A 201 6.59 0.22 37.07
N HIS A 202 6.47 1.43 36.53
CA HIS A 202 6.84 2.65 37.24
C HIS A 202 5.98 2.89 38.53
N THR A 203 4.71 2.53 38.46
CA THR A 203 3.81 2.64 39.61
C THR A 203 4.14 1.62 40.71
N SER A 204 4.53 0.40 40.34
CA SER A 204 4.93 -0.66 41.28
C SER A 204 6.26 -0.37 41.98
N GLU A 205 7.23 0.26 41.29
CA GLU A 205 8.48 0.71 41.89
C GLU A 205 8.27 1.79 42.97
N LEU A 206 7.32 2.72 42.77
CA LEU A 206 6.99 3.76 43.72
C LEU A 206 6.25 3.24 44.97
N GLN A 207 5.61 2.08 44.88
CA GLN A 207 4.87 1.43 45.98
C GLN A 207 5.72 0.42 46.76
N SER A 208 6.92 0.08 46.34
CA SER A 208 7.81 -0.78 47.07
C SER A 208 8.41 -0.01 48.27
N PRO A 209 8.13 -0.40 49.55
CA PRO A 209 8.68 0.28 50.71
C PRO A 209 10.21 0.08 50.68
N ASN A 210 10.94 1.18 50.70
CA ASN A 210 12.39 1.21 50.93
C ASN A 210 12.67 0.57 52.30
N THR A 211 12.99 -0.71 52.33
CA THR A 211 13.54 -1.39 53.49
C THR A 211 15.02 -1.10 53.54
N THR A 212 15.39 0.09 54.03
CA THR A 212 16.76 0.36 54.49
C THR A 212 16.85 -0.10 55.94
N SER A 213 17.55 -1.22 56.12
CA SER A 213 18.07 -1.65 57.42
C SER A 213 19.47 -1.14 57.60
#